data_a4b10181d806599e75aeaddb63ac4da8
#
_entry.id   a4b10181d806599e75aeaddb63ac4da8
#
_cell.length_a   1.000
_cell.length_b   1.000
_cell.length_c   1.000
_cell.angle_alpha   90.00
_cell.angle_beta   90.00
_cell.angle_gamma   90.00
#
_symmetry.space_group_name_H-M   'P 1'
#
loop_
_entity.id
_entity.type
_entity.pdbx_description
1 polymer ?
#
loop_
_entity_poly.entity_id
_entity_poly.type
_entity_poly.pdbx_seq_one_letter_code
_entity_poly.pdbx_strand_id
1 'polypeptide(L)'
;WQNASILKVSTMEQLRTAVRTDENDVCIELPVALFAKEEDEVIKLLQNRPVLLSFPRIMKAGAEEKWRSLVNRLFVGAVVINSHRALLVAKKRFKDCPWIAAETFYHENERAKEVLAEFGICQAIKRGYGRKEVMVTKGCLKRTLDRCDGKKERILVSGGKGDKFYVVNNCDFCYNTIYTKNGEKKPELDKPAWHHFTWETADEMRKVLKTWNLL
;
A
#
# COMPACT_ATOMS: atom_id res chain seq x y z
N TRP A 1 -1.24 -11.28 12.70
CA TRP A 1 -0.49 -10.28 11.93
C TRP A 1 0.41 -9.37 12.79
N GLN A 2 0.16 -9.30 14.09
CA GLN A 2 0.91 -8.39 14.99
C GLN A 2 2.43 -8.61 14.98
N ASN A 3 2.86 -9.84 14.73
CA ASN A 3 4.28 -10.20 14.65
C ASN A 3 4.76 -10.52 13.22
N ALA A 4 3.88 -10.42 12.25
CA ALA A 4 4.17 -10.73 10.85
C ALA A 4 4.65 -9.50 10.08
N SER A 5 5.61 -9.69 9.18
CA SER A 5 5.99 -8.65 8.22
C SER A 5 4.85 -8.37 7.25
N ILE A 6 4.71 -7.13 6.79
CA ILE A 6 3.68 -6.75 5.82
C ILE A 6 4.31 -6.56 4.45
N LEU A 7 3.79 -7.27 3.45
CA LEU A 7 4.18 -7.10 2.05
C LEU A 7 3.09 -6.34 1.31
N LYS A 8 3.32 -5.07 1.03
CA LYS A 8 2.45 -4.29 0.14
C LYS A 8 2.79 -4.59 -1.31
N VAL A 9 1.84 -5.19 -2.02
CA VAL A 9 1.96 -5.51 -3.44
C VAL A 9 1.26 -4.45 -4.30
N SER A 10 1.73 -4.25 -5.54
CA SER A 10 1.17 -3.28 -6.49
C SER A 10 0.81 -3.90 -7.83
N THR A 11 1.19 -5.16 -8.06
CA THR A 11 0.92 -5.92 -9.29
C THR A 11 0.52 -7.37 -8.98
N MET A 12 -0.14 -8.02 -9.94
CA MET A 12 -0.49 -9.44 -9.82
C MET A 12 0.73 -10.36 -9.74
N GLU A 13 1.81 -10.01 -10.44
CA GLU A 13 3.07 -10.76 -10.38
C GLU A 13 3.68 -10.75 -8.98
N GLN A 14 3.65 -9.59 -8.32
CA GLN A 14 4.07 -9.47 -6.92
C GLN A 14 3.14 -10.24 -5.99
N LEU A 15 1.82 -10.23 -6.22
CA LEU A 15 0.86 -10.99 -5.42
C LEU A 15 1.15 -12.50 -5.55
N ARG A 16 1.35 -13.02 -6.76
CA ARG A 16 1.73 -14.43 -6.98
C ARG A 16 3.04 -14.82 -6.27
N THR A 17 3.95 -13.86 -6.08
CA THR A 17 5.16 -14.08 -5.30
C THR A 17 4.88 -14.05 -3.80
N ALA A 18 4.08 -13.09 -3.34
CA ALA A 18 3.75 -12.92 -1.93
C ALA A 18 2.98 -14.10 -1.34
N VAL A 19 2.05 -14.70 -2.09
CA VAL A 19 1.26 -15.86 -1.60
C VAL A 19 2.08 -17.12 -1.37
N ARG A 20 3.34 -17.16 -1.83
CA ARG A 20 4.26 -18.27 -1.60
C ARG A 20 5.05 -18.15 -0.29
N THR A 21 4.92 -17.04 0.40
CA THR A 21 5.51 -16.84 1.73
C THR A 21 4.67 -17.51 2.81
N ASP A 22 5.29 -17.86 3.95
CA ASP A 22 4.55 -18.38 5.09
C ASP A 22 3.55 -17.32 5.61
N GLU A 23 2.30 -17.72 5.80
CA GLU A 23 1.23 -16.83 6.27
C GLU A 23 1.37 -16.43 7.74
N ASN A 24 2.12 -17.22 8.54
CA ASN A 24 2.42 -16.88 9.92
C ASN A 24 3.47 -15.77 10.04
N ASP A 25 4.38 -15.68 9.07
CA ASP A 25 5.47 -14.70 9.05
C ASP A 25 5.14 -13.46 8.24
N VAL A 26 4.15 -13.55 7.34
CA VAL A 26 3.86 -12.53 6.34
C VAL A 26 2.37 -12.28 6.16
N CYS A 27 1.98 -11.02 6.29
CA CYS A 27 0.67 -10.52 5.87
C CYS A 27 0.77 -9.77 4.54
N ILE A 28 -0.22 -9.94 3.67
CA ILE A 28 -0.26 -9.26 2.37
C ILE A 28 -1.11 -8.01 2.48
N GLU A 29 -0.52 -6.82 2.23
CA GLU A 29 -1.28 -5.60 2.02
C GLU A 29 -1.74 -5.54 0.56
N LEU A 30 -3.05 -5.67 0.38
CA LEU A 30 -3.73 -5.68 -0.91
C LEU A 30 -4.39 -4.32 -1.17
N PRO A 31 -3.93 -3.53 -2.16
CA PRO A 31 -4.65 -2.33 -2.58
C PRO A 31 -6.00 -2.70 -3.22
N VAL A 32 -7.07 -2.03 -2.79
CA VAL A 32 -8.41 -2.25 -3.34
C VAL A 32 -8.46 -2.05 -4.86
N ALA A 33 -7.62 -1.19 -5.41
CA ALA A 33 -7.53 -0.95 -6.85
C ALA A 33 -7.00 -2.16 -7.63
N LEU A 34 -6.04 -2.90 -7.07
CA LEU A 34 -5.55 -4.14 -7.68
C LEU A 34 -6.63 -5.22 -7.61
N PHE A 35 -7.28 -5.37 -6.47
CA PHE A 35 -8.38 -6.31 -6.31
C PHE A 35 -9.52 -6.05 -7.29
N ALA A 36 -9.97 -4.80 -7.42
CA ALA A 36 -11.07 -4.44 -8.32
C ALA A 36 -10.79 -4.68 -9.81
N LYS A 37 -9.53 -4.81 -10.20
CA LYS A 37 -9.13 -5.11 -11.59
C LYS A 37 -9.07 -6.60 -11.89
N GLU A 38 -8.67 -7.40 -10.93
CA GLU A 38 -8.30 -8.80 -11.12
C GLU A 38 -8.99 -9.70 -10.07
N GLU A 39 -10.26 -9.39 -9.78
CA GLU A 39 -11.02 -9.92 -8.64
C GLU A 39 -10.95 -11.45 -8.54
N ASP A 40 -11.34 -12.17 -9.59
CA ASP A 40 -11.44 -13.64 -9.56
C ASP A 40 -10.06 -14.29 -9.42
N GLU A 41 -9.03 -13.71 -10.04
CA GLU A 41 -7.67 -14.22 -9.93
C GLU A 41 -7.11 -13.98 -8.53
N VAL A 42 -7.36 -12.80 -7.94
CA VAL A 42 -6.94 -12.50 -6.58
C VAL A 42 -7.57 -13.46 -5.58
N ILE A 43 -8.87 -13.69 -5.66
CA ILE A 43 -9.58 -14.64 -4.79
C ILE A 43 -8.99 -16.04 -4.92
N LYS A 44 -8.78 -16.51 -6.15
CA LYS A 44 -8.18 -17.81 -6.42
C LYS A 44 -6.78 -17.97 -5.84
N LEU A 45 -5.96 -16.91 -5.91
CA LEU A 45 -4.60 -16.91 -5.38
C LEU A 45 -4.57 -16.90 -3.84
N LEU A 46 -5.45 -16.14 -3.23
CA LEU A 46 -5.45 -15.97 -1.77
C LEU A 46 -6.02 -17.19 -1.02
N GLN A 47 -6.93 -17.97 -1.61
CA GLN A 47 -7.51 -19.19 -1.01
C GLN A 47 -7.96 -18.98 0.44
N ASN A 48 -8.66 -17.89 0.73
CA ASN A 48 -9.08 -17.45 2.08
C ASN A 48 -7.96 -16.95 2.98
N ARG A 49 -6.73 -16.77 2.51
CA ARG A 49 -5.68 -16.11 3.29
C ARG A 49 -6.12 -14.69 3.66
N PRO A 50 -6.04 -14.29 4.95
CA PRO A 50 -6.42 -12.95 5.36
C PRO A 50 -5.50 -11.91 4.74
N VAL A 51 -6.08 -10.77 4.34
CA VAL A 51 -5.33 -9.65 3.78
C VAL A 51 -5.49 -8.40 4.61
N LEU A 52 -4.49 -7.51 4.52
CA LEU A 52 -4.58 -6.14 5.00
C LEU A 52 -5.08 -5.28 3.82
N LEU A 53 -6.29 -4.76 3.91
CA LEU A 53 -6.88 -3.99 2.83
C LEU A 53 -6.41 -2.54 2.88
N SER A 54 -5.90 -2.00 1.78
CA SER A 54 -5.54 -0.57 1.67
C SER A 54 -6.31 0.15 0.57
N PHE A 55 -6.66 1.41 0.87
CA PHE A 55 -7.38 2.28 -0.05
C PHE A 55 -6.44 3.26 -0.76
N PRO A 56 -6.85 3.85 -1.90
CA PRO A 56 -6.09 4.92 -2.54
C PRO A 56 -5.90 6.12 -1.60
N ARG A 57 -4.77 6.78 -1.71
CA ARG A 57 -4.45 7.98 -0.93
C ARG A 57 -5.46 9.12 -1.18
N ILE A 58 -5.89 9.25 -2.41
CA ILE A 58 -6.93 10.19 -2.82
C ILE A 58 -8.10 9.41 -3.37
N MET A 59 -9.25 9.57 -2.75
CA MET A 59 -10.52 8.97 -3.18
C MET A 59 -11.49 10.06 -3.61
N LYS A 60 -12.07 9.90 -4.78
CA LYS A 60 -13.18 10.75 -5.23
C LYS A 60 -14.46 10.38 -4.47
N ALA A 61 -15.40 11.31 -4.36
CA ALA A 61 -16.70 11.02 -3.79
C ALA A 61 -17.39 9.89 -4.57
N GLY A 62 -18.00 8.96 -3.85
CA GLY A 62 -18.66 7.78 -4.43
C GLY A 62 -17.74 6.64 -4.88
N ALA A 63 -16.41 6.81 -4.83
CA ALA A 63 -15.49 5.74 -5.19
C ALA A 63 -15.65 4.50 -4.29
N GLU A 64 -15.99 4.70 -3.01
CA GLU A 64 -16.25 3.63 -2.05
C GLU A 64 -17.44 2.73 -2.42
N GLU A 65 -18.41 3.23 -3.15
CA GLU A 65 -19.58 2.43 -3.57
C GLU A 65 -19.18 1.34 -4.59
N LYS A 66 -18.20 1.65 -5.46
CA LYS A 66 -17.70 0.70 -6.46
C LYS A 66 -17.03 -0.54 -5.83
N TRP A 67 -16.52 -0.41 -4.61
CA TRP A 67 -15.82 -1.51 -3.93
C TRP A 67 -16.67 -2.23 -2.89
N ARG A 68 -17.88 -1.73 -2.68
CA ARG A 68 -18.78 -2.24 -1.62
C ARG A 68 -19.07 -3.73 -1.73
N SER A 69 -19.43 -4.18 -2.92
CA SER A 69 -19.73 -5.59 -3.19
C SER A 69 -18.46 -6.44 -3.26
N LEU A 70 -17.39 -5.87 -3.82
CA LEU A 70 -16.13 -6.54 -4.03
C LEU A 70 -15.47 -6.95 -2.71
N VAL A 71 -15.39 -6.02 -1.76
CA VAL A 71 -14.68 -6.25 -0.49
C VAL A 71 -15.29 -7.36 0.34
N ASN A 72 -16.61 -7.60 0.22
CA ASN A 72 -17.28 -8.71 0.93
C ASN A 72 -16.82 -10.11 0.47
N ARG A 73 -16.11 -10.19 -0.65
CA ARG A 73 -15.53 -11.44 -1.17
C ARG A 73 -14.12 -11.74 -0.66
N LEU A 74 -13.55 -10.82 0.13
CA LEU A 74 -12.21 -10.97 0.73
C LEU A 74 -12.31 -11.28 2.22
N PHE A 75 -11.40 -12.11 2.69
CA PHE A 75 -11.16 -12.22 4.11
C PHE A 75 -10.22 -11.09 4.56
N VAL A 76 -10.83 -9.98 5.03
CA VAL A 76 -10.08 -8.79 5.49
C VAL A 76 -9.68 -8.98 6.94
N GLY A 77 -8.39 -9.18 7.20
CA GLY A 77 -7.84 -9.35 8.55
C GLY A 77 -7.60 -8.01 9.25
N ALA A 78 -7.27 -6.94 8.50
CA ALA A 78 -7.16 -5.57 9.01
C ALA A 78 -7.27 -4.55 7.87
N VAL A 79 -7.46 -3.27 8.23
CA VAL A 79 -7.52 -2.16 7.29
C VAL A 79 -6.33 -1.21 7.51
N VAL A 80 -5.60 -0.92 6.44
CA VAL A 80 -4.49 0.03 6.45
C VAL A 80 -5.01 1.45 6.24
N ILE A 81 -4.87 2.28 7.25
CA ILE A 81 -5.31 3.68 7.26
C ILE A 81 -4.18 4.57 6.73
N ASN A 82 -4.31 5.02 5.51
CA ASN A 82 -3.32 5.84 4.81
C ASN A 82 -3.81 7.28 4.52
N SER A 83 -5.04 7.59 4.88
CA SER A 83 -5.66 8.91 4.70
C SER A 83 -6.89 9.05 5.61
N HIS A 84 -7.31 10.29 5.88
CA HIS A 84 -8.55 10.55 6.64
C HIS A 84 -9.78 9.94 5.95
N ARG A 85 -9.81 9.91 4.62
CA ARG A 85 -10.90 9.26 3.89
C ARG A 85 -10.93 7.75 4.11
N ALA A 86 -9.76 7.11 4.14
CA ALA A 86 -9.65 5.69 4.48
C ALA A 86 -10.17 5.41 5.90
N LEU A 87 -9.86 6.28 6.88
CA LEU A 87 -10.38 6.18 8.24
C LEU A 87 -11.92 6.26 8.27
N LEU A 88 -12.52 7.20 7.53
CA LEU A 88 -13.97 7.33 7.46
C LEU A 88 -14.63 6.09 6.84
N VAL A 89 -14.01 5.51 5.80
CA VAL A 89 -14.50 4.26 5.20
C VAL A 89 -14.36 3.10 6.18
N ALA A 90 -13.24 2.98 6.87
CA ALA A 90 -13.01 1.95 7.88
C ALA A 90 -14.02 2.04 9.01
N LYS A 91 -14.26 3.24 9.58
CA LYS A 91 -15.28 3.47 10.63
C LYS A 91 -16.69 3.06 10.18
N LYS A 92 -17.00 3.24 8.92
CA LYS A 92 -18.35 2.94 8.40
C LYS A 92 -18.53 1.46 8.06
N ARG A 93 -17.47 0.77 7.59
CA ARG A 93 -17.58 -0.54 6.93
C ARG A 93 -16.83 -1.68 7.61
N PHE A 94 -15.79 -1.35 8.35
CA PHE A 94 -14.85 -2.31 8.93
C PHE A 94 -14.70 -2.05 10.43
N LYS A 95 -15.82 -1.89 11.13
CA LYS A 95 -15.84 -1.57 12.57
C LYS A 95 -15.18 -2.68 13.40
N ASP A 96 -15.36 -3.92 12.97
CA ASP A 96 -14.89 -5.11 13.68
C ASP A 96 -13.50 -5.57 13.24
N CYS A 97 -12.90 -4.87 12.24
CA CYS A 97 -11.55 -5.15 11.81
C CYS A 97 -10.54 -4.26 12.55
N PRO A 98 -9.36 -4.76 12.91
CA PRO A 98 -8.27 -3.93 13.38
C PRO A 98 -7.85 -2.88 12.34
N TRP A 99 -7.42 -1.70 12.79
CA TRP A 99 -6.93 -0.64 11.93
C TRP A 99 -5.45 -0.38 12.21
N ILE A 100 -4.67 -0.24 11.12
CA ILE A 100 -3.22 -0.08 11.18
C ILE A 100 -2.87 1.25 10.52
N ALA A 101 -2.07 2.09 11.17
CA ALA A 101 -1.56 3.30 10.55
C ALA A 101 -0.50 2.96 9.48
N ALA A 102 -0.72 3.44 8.24
CA ALA A 102 0.32 3.45 7.24
C ALA A 102 1.38 4.49 7.59
N GLU A 103 2.58 4.34 7.04
CA GLU A 103 3.69 5.29 7.17
C GLU A 103 3.30 6.74 6.84
N THR A 104 2.31 6.90 5.98
CA THR A 104 1.78 8.21 5.57
C THR A 104 0.91 8.90 6.61
N PHE A 105 0.53 8.20 7.66
CA PHE A 105 -0.03 8.79 8.87
C PHE A 105 1.09 9.10 9.85
N TYR A 106 1.19 10.35 10.26
CA TYR A 106 2.22 10.75 11.21
C TYR A 106 2.03 10.04 12.55
N HIS A 107 3.04 9.29 12.97
CA HIS A 107 3.04 8.50 14.21
C HIS A 107 4.42 8.47 14.88
N GLU A 108 5.26 9.45 14.58
CA GLU A 108 6.66 9.46 15.00
C GLU A 108 6.85 9.81 16.50
N ASN A 109 5.88 10.45 17.14
CA ASN A 109 5.93 10.77 18.56
C ASN A 109 4.79 10.14 19.35
N GLU A 110 4.96 10.05 20.68
CA GLU A 110 3.99 9.40 21.57
C GLU A 110 2.61 10.06 21.53
N ARG A 111 2.56 11.41 21.47
CA ARG A 111 1.29 12.12 21.40
C ARG A 111 0.50 11.79 20.13
N ALA A 112 1.17 11.64 18.99
CA ALA A 112 0.52 11.20 17.76
C ALA A 112 -0.01 9.77 17.88
N LYS A 113 0.73 8.88 18.54
CA LYS A 113 0.28 7.49 18.79
C LYS A 113 -0.94 7.44 19.71
N GLU A 114 -0.95 8.25 20.79
CA GLU A 114 -2.10 8.38 21.67
C GLU A 114 -3.35 8.81 20.90
N VAL A 115 -3.24 9.88 20.09
CA VAL A 115 -4.35 10.36 19.26
C VAL A 115 -4.82 9.29 18.27
N LEU A 116 -3.90 8.54 17.65
CA LEU A 116 -4.27 7.45 16.76
C LEU A 116 -5.00 6.32 17.52
N ALA A 117 -4.56 6.01 18.73
CA ALA A 117 -5.22 5.03 19.59
C ALA A 117 -6.65 5.45 19.99
N GLU A 118 -6.89 6.73 20.27
CA GLU A 118 -8.24 7.29 20.51
C GLU A 118 -9.18 7.07 19.30
N PHE A 119 -8.62 7.03 18.09
CA PHE A 119 -9.36 6.67 16.87
C PHE A 119 -9.48 5.16 16.61
N GLY A 120 -8.96 4.32 17.51
CA GLY A 120 -8.96 2.86 17.36
C GLY A 120 -7.88 2.32 16.42
N ILE A 121 -6.85 3.11 16.10
CA ILE A 121 -5.71 2.68 15.29
C ILE A 121 -4.66 2.12 16.25
N CYS A 122 -4.52 0.80 16.27
CA CYS A 122 -3.78 0.09 17.32
C CYS A 122 -2.30 -0.13 17.02
N GLN A 123 -1.85 0.07 15.80
CA GLN A 123 -0.44 -0.16 15.43
C GLN A 123 0.01 0.72 14.27
N ALA A 124 1.29 1.11 14.33
CA ALA A 124 2.03 1.71 13.22
C ALA A 124 3.27 0.86 12.94
N ILE A 125 3.50 0.54 11.68
CA ILE A 125 4.59 -0.35 11.28
C ILE A 125 5.66 0.43 10.54
N LYS A 126 6.92 0.19 10.91
CA LYS A 126 8.09 0.82 10.29
C LYS A 126 8.42 0.16 8.96
N ARG A 127 8.86 0.97 7.99
CA ARG A 127 9.30 0.48 6.70
C ARG A 127 10.64 -0.25 6.81
N GLY A 128 10.66 -1.51 6.34
CA GLY A 128 11.87 -2.29 6.17
C GLY A 128 12.45 -2.18 4.77
N TYR A 129 11.56 -2.12 3.75
CA TYR A 129 11.95 -1.97 2.35
C TYR A 129 10.97 -1.11 1.58
N GLY A 130 11.46 -0.38 0.59
CA GLY A 130 10.65 0.34 -0.39
C GLY A 130 11.10 1.77 -0.59
N ARG A 131 10.45 2.43 -1.54
CA ARG A 131 10.68 3.84 -1.83
C ARG A 131 9.83 4.70 -0.92
N LYS A 132 10.42 5.76 -0.39
CA LYS A 132 9.69 6.73 0.41
C LYS A 132 8.70 7.50 -0.46
N GLU A 133 7.44 7.49 -0.07
CA GLU A 133 6.44 8.40 -0.61
C GLU A 133 6.73 9.81 -0.06
N VAL A 134 7.11 10.72 -0.95
CA VAL A 134 7.49 12.10 -0.58
C VAL A 134 6.28 13.01 -0.62
N MET A 135 5.43 12.82 -1.64
CA MET A 135 4.27 13.69 -1.88
C MET A 135 3.18 12.96 -2.66
N VAL A 136 1.94 13.38 -2.43
CA VAL A 136 0.79 13.04 -3.27
C VAL A 136 0.16 14.32 -3.80
N THR A 137 -0.10 14.39 -5.10
CA THR A 137 -0.70 15.57 -5.75
C THR A 137 -2.01 15.22 -6.45
N LYS A 138 -3.03 16.07 -6.29
CA LYS A 138 -4.31 15.92 -7.00
C LYS A 138 -4.20 16.23 -8.50
N GLY A 139 -3.26 17.08 -8.90
CA GLY A 139 -2.98 17.37 -10.30
C GLY A 139 -2.27 16.20 -10.97
N CYS A 140 -2.86 15.62 -12.01
CA CYS A 140 -2.20 14.57 -12.78
C CYS A 140 -1.23 15.20 -13.79
N LEU A 141 0.06 14.86 -13.70
CA LEU A 141 1.10 15.40 -14.58
C LEU A 141 0.77 15.16 -16.05
N LYS A 142 0.33 13.96 -16.43
CA LYS A 142 -0.04 13.63 -17.82
C LYS A 142 -1.21 14.49 -18.31
N ARG A 143 -2.20 14.75 -17.46
CA ARG A 143 -3.34 15.60 -17.80
C ARG A 143 -2.92 17.07 -17.94
N THR A 144 -2.04 17.54 -17.06
CA THR A 144 -1.49 18.91 -17.13
C THR A 144 -0.69 19.14 -18.43
N LEU A 145 -0.07 18.09 -18.96
CA LEU A 145 0.72 18.12 -20.20
C LEU A 145 -0.09 17.71 -21.45
N ASP A 146 -1.42 17.59 -21.35
CA ASP A 146 -2.33 17.12 -22.40
C ASP A 146 -1.92 15.76 -23.03
N ARG A 147 -1.26 14.90 -22.24
CA ARG A 147 -0.75 13.57 -22.65
C ARG A 147 -1.46 12.43 -21.95
N CYS A 148 -2.69 12.65 -21.46
CA CYS A 148 -3.41 11.62 -20.72
C CYS A 148 -3.94 10.53 -21.66
N ASP A 149 -3.37 9.33 -21.56
CA ASP A 149 -3.76 8.11 -22.28
C ASP A 149 -4.46 7.09 -21.39
N GLY A 150 -4.76 7.45 -20.12
CA GLY A 150 -5.37 6.55 -19.14
C GLY A 150 -4.44 5.45 -18.59
N LYS A 151 -3.20 5.36 -19.07
CA LYS A 151 -2.25 4.31 -18.64
C LYS A 151 -1.39 4.78 -17.49
N LYS A 152 -1.20 3.88 -16.52
CA LYS A 152 -0.25 4.09 -15.41
C LYS A 152 1.17 4.15 -15.96
N GLU A 153 1.88 5.22 -15.62
CA GLU A 153 3.24 5.45 -16.06
C GLU A 153 4.11 5.90 -14.89
N ARG A 154 5.40 5.67 -15.01
CA ARG A 154 6.43 6.09 -14.08
C ARG A 154 7.37 7.06 -14.81
N ILE A 155 7.39 8.30 -14.37
CA ILE A 155 8.18 9.38 -14.97
C ILE A 155 9.29 9.75 -14.01
N LEU A 156 10.55 9.73 -14.48
CA LEU A 156 11.68 10.25 -13.72
C LEU A 156 11.73 11.77 -13.88
N VAL A 157 11.72 12.47 -12.77
CA VAL A 157 11.86 13.93 -12.71
C VAL A 157 13.11 14.33 -11.95
N SER A 158 13.74 15.42 -12.33
CA SER A 158 14.90 15.99 -11.66
C SER A 158 14.52 17.34 -11.06
N GLY A 159 14.85 17.55 -9.77
CA GLY A 159 14.73 18.85 -9.11
C GLY A 159 15.90 19.77 -9.47
N GLY A 160 15.75 21.05 -9.17
CA GLY A 160 16.77 22.08 -9.46
C GLY A 160 18.12 21.89 -8.78
N LYS A 161 18.18 21.09 -7.71
CA LYS A 161 19.41 20.73 -6.98
C LYS A 161 19.98 19.37 -7.39
N GLY A 162 19.51 18.77 -8.49
CA GLY A 162 19.94 17.45 -8.98
C GLY A 162 19.26 16.26 -8.32
N ASP A 163 18.37 16.49 -7.36
CA ASP A 163 17.56 15.43 -6.78
C ASP A 163 16.68 14.77 -7.83
N LYS A 164 16.55 13.45 -7.74
CA LYS A 164 15.76 12.67 -8.68
C LYS A 164 14.63 11.95 -7.97
N PHE A 165 13.44 12.04 -8.53
CA PHE A 165 12.21 11.41 -8.01
C PHE A 165 11.50 10.67 -9.11
N TYR A 166 10.66 9.69 -8.72
CA TYR A 166 9.71 9.08 -9.63
C TYR A 166 8.31 9.61 -9.35
N VAL A 167 7.67 10.11 -10.39
CA VAL A 167 6.24 10.44 -10.39
C VAL A 167 5.48 9.25 -10.96
N VAL A 168 4.59 8.68 -10.19
CA VAL A 168 3.72 7.58 -10.61
C VAL A 168 2.30 8.09 -10.75
N ASN A 169 1.74 8.00 -11.96
CA ASN A 169 0.36 8.38 -12.23
C ASN A 169 -0.59 7.27 -11.75
N ASN A 170 -1.49 7.61 -10.85
CA ASN A 170 -2.58 6.74 -10.42
C ASN A 170 -3.83 7.07 -11.26
N CYS A 171 -3.89 6.52 -12.48
CA CYS A 171 -4.88 6.90 -13.49
C CYS A 171 -6.32 6.57 -13.07
N ASP A 172 -6.54 5.48 -12.32
CA ASP A 172 -7.87 5.10 -11.83
C ASP A 172 -8.51 6.19 -10.95
N PHE A 173 -7.69 7.04 -10.31
CA PHE A 173 -8.10 8.07 -9.35
C PHE A 173 -7.61 9.47 -9.73
N CYS A 174 -6.90 9.62 -10.85
CA CYS A 174 -6.37 10.89 -11.38
C CYS A 174 -5.54 11.67 -10.35
N TYR A 175 -4.55 11.04 -9.74
CA TYR A 175 -3.57 11.69 -8.86
C TYR A 175 -2.18 11.12 -9.11
N ASN A 176 -1.14 11.83 -8.65
CA ASN A 176 0.22 11.31 -8.69
C ASN A 176 0.73 11.01 -7.29
N THR A 177 1.58 10.01 -7.19
CA THR A 177 2.44 9.78 -6.04
C THR A 177 3.89 10.00 -6.44
N ILE A 178 4.63 10.78 -5.65
CA ILE A 178 6.04 11.07 -5.86
C ILE A 178 6.85 10.22 -4.89
N TYR A 179 7.78 9.45 -5.42
CA TYR A 179 8.66 8.56 -4.67
C TYR A 179 10.11 8.98 -4.78
N THR A 180 10.91 8.68 -3.75
CA THR A 180 12.37 8.74 -3.86
C THR A 180 12.86 7.85 -5.01
N LYS A 181 13.97 8.24 -5.67
CA LYS A 181 14.53 7.46 -6.78
C LYS A 181 14.93 6.06 -6.34
N ASN A 182 15.63 5.97 -5.22
CA ASN A 182 16.14 4.70 -4.70
C ASN A 182 15.20 4.16 -3.62
N GLY A 183 15.05 2.85 -3.59
CA GLY A 183 14.43 2.16 -2.46
C GLY A 183 15.38 2.18 -1.26
N GLU A 184 14.83 2.40 -0.09
CA GLU A 184 15.55 2.21 1.17
C GLU A 184 15.43 0.74 1.59
N LYS A 185 16.49 0.21 2.18
CA LYS A 185 16.54 -1.10 2.80
C LYS A 185 17.09 -0.94 4.21
N LYS A 186 16.32 -1.34 5.20
CA LYS A 186 16.68 -1.26 6.62
C LYS A 186 16.71 -2.67 7.22
N PRO A 187 17.73 -3.46 6.93
CA PRO A 187 17.82 -4.85 7.39
C PRO A 187 17.94 -4.98 8.92
N GLU A 188 18.32 -3.89 9.60
CA GLU A 188 18.48 -3.87 11.05
C GLU A 188 17.15 -3.73 11.82
N LEU A 189 16.03 -3.56 11.11
CA LEU A 189 14.72 -3.51 11.77
C LEU A 189 14.31 -4.92 12.21
N ASP A 190 13.94 -5.01 13.48
CA ASP A 190 13.26 -6.20 14.00
C ASP A 190 11.91 -6.39 13.29
N LYS A 191 11.48 -7.64 13.18
CA LYS A 191 10.11 -7.93 12.71
C LYS A 191 9.10 -7.42 13.77
N PRO A 192 7.93 -6.94 13.38
CA PRO A 192 7.39 -6.84 12.01
C PRO A 192 7.88 -5.62 11.24
N ALA A 193 8.14 -5.79 9.96
CA ALA A 193 8.56 -4.73 9.04
C ALA A 193 7.60 -4.60 7.85
N TRP A 194 7.45 -3.38 7.33
CA TRP A 194 6.62 -3.11 6.17
C TRP A 194 7.47 -2.99 4.90
N HIS A 195 7.20 -3.86 3.93
CA HIS A 195 7.90 -3.92 2.66
C HIS A 195 6.97 -3.47 1.54
N HIS A 196 7.24 -2.31 0.97
CA HIS A 196 6.44 -1.73 -0.09
C HIS A 196 7.05 -1.97 -1.47
N PHE A 197 6.51 -2.91 -2.21
CA PHE A 197 6.86 -3.18 -3.60
C PHE A 197 6.02 -2.30 -4.52
N THR A 198 6.65 -1.31 -5.18
CA THR A 198 5.96 -0.34 -6.05
C THR A 198 5.88 -0.82 -7.50
N TRP A 199 7.01 -1.25 -8.05
CA TRP A 199 7.15 -1.73 -9.43
C TRP A 199 8.28 -2.74 -9.60
N GLU A 200 8.78 -3.26 -8.52
CA GLU A 200 9.76 -4.34 -8.50
C GLU A 200 9.18 -5.57 -9.22
N THR A 201 10.03 -6.22 -10.04
CA THR A 201 9.69 -7.50 -10.66
C THR A 201 9.59 -8.60 -9.61
N ALA A 202 9.03 -9.76 -9.97
CA ALA A 202 8.99 -10.92 -9.08
C ALA A 202 10.39 -11.36 -8.63
N ASP A 203 11.38 -11.26 -9.50
CA ASP A 203 12.78 -11.63 -9.18
C ASP A 203 13.42 -10.65 -8.20
N GLU A 204 13.21 -9.35 -8.39
CA GLU A 204 13.67 -8.33 -7.45
C GLU A 204 12.99 -8.50 -6.09
N MET A 205 11.67 -8.75 -6.07
CA MET A 205 10.94 -9.03 -4.85
C MET A 205 11.48 -10.26 -4.14
N ARG A 206 11.69 -11.38 -4.83
CA ARG A 206 12.28 -12.60 -4.25
C ARG A 206 13.65 -12.35 -3.64
N LYS A 207 14.52 -11.56 -4.29
CA LYS A 207 15.82 -11.20 -3.73
C LYS A 207 15.69 -10.43 -2.41
N VAL A 208 14.76 -9.50 -2.34
CA VAL A 208 14.48 -8.76 -1.10
C VAL A 208 13.97 -9.70 -0.03
N LEU A 209 12.96 -10.52 -0.32
CA LEU A 209 12.36 -11.44 0.64
C LEU A 209 13.38 -12.43 1.24
N LYS A 210 14.27 -12.98 0.41
CA LYS A 210 15.38 -13.83 0.88
C LYS A 210 16.30 -13.12 1.85
N THR A 211 16.58 -11.84 1.64
CA THR A 211 17.42 -11.06 2.59
C THR A 211 16.78 -10.92 3.97
N TRP A 212 15.46 -11.01 4.04
CA TRP A 212 14.67 -10.93 5.27
C TRP A 212 14.26 -12.29 5.83
N ASN A 213 14.73 -13.41 5.22
CA ASN A 213 14.32 -14.79 5.55
C ASN A 213 12.80 -14.98 5.54
N LEU A 214 12.14 -14.44 4.50
CA LEU A 214 10.70 -14.53 4.28
C LEU A 214 10.32 -15.45 3.10
N LEU A 215 11.35 -16.04 2.44
CA LEU A 215 11.25 -17.04 1.37
C LEU A 215 12.35 -18.09 1.53
#